data_fafcc466e2e4645d8d683b36a8e167c5
#
_entry.id   fafcc466e2e4645d8d683b36a8e167c5
#
_cell.length_a   1.000
_cell.length_b   1.000
_cell.length_c   1.000
_cell.angle_alpha   90.00
_cell.angle_beta   90.00
_cell.angle_gamma   90.00
#
_symmetry.space_group_name_H-M   'P 1'
#
loop_
_entity.id
_entity.type
_entity.pdbx_description
1 polymer ?
#
loop_
_entity_poly.entity_id
_entity_poly.type
_entity_poly.pdbx_seq_one_letter_code
_entity_poly.pdbx_strand_id
1 'polypeptide(L)'
;IIFVAHWGTEDETMPNEYEKQWAAYLMEQGVNVIIGGHPHVLQPYGRLTDDKGNETVVFYSLGNFVSTQQKLEELLGGMAKFTIQKTVQDGKTSIEILTPTVEPLVMHYNSDAGEFGPYMLSDYTEELASQNGVQSYIGSGVFTLDNLKKKFNEIMSMNVTPSTGTNLLDVTIDTDLNMIDASGNVVEDTDSITAEKYYADKGIDITSESFNTADNSSGSAEGSSDDSSDDGSDDG
;
A
#
# COMPACT_ATOMS: atom_id res chain seq x y z
N ILE A 1 0.37 -21.22 0.55
CA ILE A 1 1.05 -20.13 -0.17
C ILE A 1 0.54 -18.81 0.38
N ILE A 2 1.44 -17.87 0.68
CA ILE A 2 1.13 -16.46 0.94
C ILE A 2 1.65 -15.67 -0.25
N PHE A 3 0.79 -14.91 -0.89
CA PHE A 3 1.13 -14.05 -2.03
C PHE A 3 1.06 -12.58 -1.60
N VAL A 4 2.08 -11.80 -1.95
CA VAL A 4 2.11 -10.37 -1.69
C VAL A 4 1.92 -9.66 -3.02
N ALA A 5 0.84 -8.86 -3.12
CA ALA A 5 0.45 -8.17 -4.33
C ALA A 5 0.73 -6.66 -4.22
N HIS A 6 1.16 -6.07 -5.33
CA HIS A 6 1.23 -4.63 -5.51
C HIS A 6 0.26 -4.28 -6.65
N TRP A 7 -0.92 -3.79 -6.30
CA TRP A 7 -2.06 -3.68 -7.22
C TRP A 7 -3.02 -2.56 -6.81
N GLY A 8 -4.07 -2.35 -7.60
CA GLY A 8 -5.13 -1.41 -7.27
C GLY A 8 -4.83 0.02 -7.70
N THR A 9 -5.69 0.93 -7.30
CA THR A 9 -5.64 2.35 -7.61
C THR A 9 -5.33 3.13 -6.33
N GLU A 10 -4.42 4.11 -6.43
CA GLU A 10 -4.07 4.98 -5.29
C GLU A 10 -5.30 5.72 -4.77
N ASP A 11 -5.38 5.86 -3.44
CA ASP A 11 -6.44 6.54 -2.69
C ASP A 11 -7.84 5.89 -2.74
N GLU A 12 -8.00 4.77 -3.45
CA GLU A 12 -9.27 4.06 -3.51
C GLU A 12 -9.43 3.10 -2.34
N THR A 13 -10.46 3.30 -1.51
CA THR A 13 -10.76 2.46 -0.34
C THR A 13 -11.54 1.19 -0.66
N MET A 14 -11.97 1.01 -1.92
CA MET A 14 -12.58 -0.21 -2.42
C MET A 14 -11.70 -0.85 -3.49
N PRO A 15 -11.52 -2.17 -3.45
CA PRO A 15 -10.79 -2.86 -4.50
C PRO A 15 -11.53 -2.76 -5.85
N ASN A 16 -10.79 -2.45 -6.91
CA ASN A 16 -11.29 -2.40 -8.27
C ASN A 16 -11.48 -3.81 -8.87
N GLU A 17 -12.00 -3.92 -10.10
CA GLU A 17 -12.25 -5.20 -10.74
C GLU A 17 -10.96 -5.99 -11.03
N TYR A 18 -9.87 -5.32 -11.33
CA TYR A 18 -8.56 -5.94 -11.54
C TYR A 18 -8.06 -6.67 -10.28
N GLU A 19 -8.12 -6.03 -9.12
CA GLU A 19 -7.76 -6.64 -7.84
C GLU A 19 -8.62 -7.88 -7.54
N LYS A 20 -9.93 -7.78 -7.79
CA LYS A 20 -10.88 -8.88 -7.55
C LYS A 20 -10.64 -10.06 -8.49
N GLN A 21 -10.36 -9.81 -9.77
CA GLN A 21 -10.07 -10.84 -10.77
C GLN A 21 -8.78 -11.58 -10.42
N TRP A 22 -7.73 -10.84 -10.08
CA TRP A 22 -6.47 -11.45 -9.64
C TRP A 22 -6.63 -12.25 -8.35
N ALA A 23 -7.41 -11.76 -7.40
CA ALA A 23 -7.68 -12.49 -6.17
C ALA A 23 -8.38 -13.83 -6.45
N ALA A 24 -9.38 -13.85 -7.35
CA ALA A 24 -10.07 -15.04 -7.78
C ALA A 24 -9.12 -16.02 -8.50
N TYR A 25 -8.31 -15.54 -9.43
CA TYR A 25 -7.32 -16.35 -10.14
C TYR A 25 -6.29 -16.97 -9.18
N LEU A 26 -5.72 -16.19 -8.27
CA LEU A 26 -4.76 -16.67 -7.29
C LEU A 26 -5.36 -17.73 -6.35
N MET A 27 -6.64 -17.58 -6.00
CA MET A 27 -7.40 -18.59 -5.25
C MET A 27 -7.45 -19.91 -6.01
N GLU A 28 -7.78 -19.88 -7.31
CA GLU A 28 -7.81 -21.06 -8.16
C GLU A 28 -6.43 -21.73 -8.29
N GLN A 29 -5.33 -20.96 -8.19
CA GLN A 29 -3.96 -21.48 -8.16
C GLN A 29 -3.53 -22.03 -6.79
N GLY A 30 -4.44 -22.04 -5.79
CA GLY A 30 -4.19 -22.59 -4.46
C GLY A 30 -3.42 -21.67 -3.52
N VAL A 31 -3.47 -20.36 -3.74
CA VAL A 31 -2.97 -19.36 -2.79
C VAL A 31 -3.91 -19.34 -1.58
N ASN A 32 -3.35 -19.41 -0.37
CA ASN A 32 -4.14 -19.44 0.87
C ASN A 32 -4.38 -18.03 1.44
N VAL A 33 -3.43 -17.12 1.26
CA VAL A 33 -3.51 -15.73 1.74
C VAL A 33 -2.94 -14.80 0.69
N ILE A 34 -3.64 -13.71 0.42
CA ILE A 34 -3.18 -12.59 -0.41
C ILE A 34 -3.06 -11.36 0.49
N ILE A 35 -1.91 -10.68 0.42
CA ILE A 35 -1.64 -9.43 1.13
C ILE A 35 -1.34 -8.37 0.09
N GLY A 36 -2.29 -7.46 -0.12
CA GLY A 36 -2.20 -6.37 -1.08
C GLY A 36 -1.65 -5.07 -0.49
N GLY A 37 -1.12 -4.25 -1.38
CA GLY A 37 -0.63 -2.90 -1.15
C GLY A 37 -0.57 -2.14 -2.47
N HIS A 38 -0.19 -0.91 -2.46
CA HIS A 38 -0.14 0.11 -3.50
C HIS A 38 -1.21 1.20 -3.33
N PRO A 39 -2.49 0.94 -2.99
CA PRO A 39 -3.47 2.01 -2.86
C PRO A 39 -3.12 3.10 -1.84
N HIS A 40 -2.11 2.89 -1.00
CA HIS A 40 -1.71 3.80 0.08
C HIS A 40 -2.77 4.05 1.15
N VAL A 41 -3.95 3.46 1.00
CA VAL A 41 -5.06 3.48 1.94
C VAL A 41 -5.49 2.05 2.27
N LEU A 42 -6.15 1.86 3.41
CA LEU A 42 -6.76 0.59 3.74
C LEU A 42 -7.88 0.26 2.76
N GLN A 43 -7.95 -1.02 2.40
CA GLN A 43 -9.12 -1.61 1.74
C GLN A 43 -9.67 -2.75 2.58
N PRO A 44 -10.92 -3.20 2.38
CA PRO A 44 -11.50 -4.31 3.10
C PRO A 44 -10.68 -5.59 2.96
N TYR A 45 -10.90 -6.52 3.87
CA TYR A 45 -10.41 -7.89 3.74
C TYR A 45 -11.59 -8.86 3.76
N GLY A 46 -11.37 -10.04 3.24
CA GLY A 46 -12.42 -11.04 3.20
C GLY A 46 -11.91 -12.44 2.87
N ARG A 47 -12.85 -13.38 2.82
CA ARG A 47 -12.62 -14.77 2.43
C ARG A 47 -13.35 -15.03 1.12
N LEU A 48 -12.59 -15.46 0.11
CA LEU A 48 -13.13 -15.92 -1.15
C LEU A 48 -13.22 -17.45 -1.12
N THR A 49 -14.28 -17.96 -1.70
CA THR A 49 -14.51 -19.40 -1.90
C THR A 49 -15.14 -19.61 -3.27
N ASP A 50 -14.75 -20.68 -3.96
CA ASP A 50 -15.37 -21.10 -5.20
C ASP A 50 -16.20 -22.41 -5.01
N ASP A 51 -16.91 -22.80 -6.06
CA ASP A 51 -17.72 -24.01 -6.10
C ASP A 51 -16.90 -25.32 -6.13
N LYS A 52 -15.58 -25.24 -6.36
CA LYS A 52 -14.64 -26.36 -6.29
C LYS A 52 -14.10 -26.59 -4.87
N GLY A 53 -14.39 -25.68 -3.93
CA GLY A 53 -13.92 -25.71 -2.55
C GLY A 53 -12.54 -25.10 -2.35
N ASN A 54 -12.03 -24.33 -3.33
CA ASN A 54 -10.86 -23.49 -3.12
C ASN A 54 -11.22 -22.32 -2.21
N GLU A 55 -10.28 -21.91 -1.37
CA GLU A 55 -10.46 -20.83 -0.41
C GLU A 55 -9.19 -20.01 -0.28
N THR A 56 -9.34 -18.67 -0.22
CA THR A 56 -8.27 -17.74 0.09
C THR A 56 -8.77 -16.62 0.98
N VAL A 57 -7.90 -16.13 1.87
CA VAL A 57 -8.12 -14.89 2.61
C VAL A 57 -7.40 -13.78 1.89
N VAL A 58 -8.10 -12.70 1.56
CA VAL A 58 -7.56 -11.54 0.84
C VAL A 58 -7.61 -10.32 1.75
N PHE A 59 -6.47 -9.71 1.98
CA PHE A 59 -6.32 -8.36 2.48
C PHE A 59 -6.01 -7.49 1.27
N TYR A 60 -7.02 -6.79 0.72
CA TYR A 60 -6.85 -6.09 -0.57
C TYR A 60 -5.82 -4.97 -0.50
N SER A 61 -5.82 -4.17 0.56
CA SER A 61 -4.73 -3.25 0.87
C SER A 61 -4.59 -3.04 2.38
N LEU A 62 -3.35 -3.08 2.85
CA LEU A 62 -3.01 -2.76 4.24
C LEU A 62 -2.65 -1.27 4.42
N GLY A 63 -2.75 -0.45 3.39
CA GLY A 63 -2.36 0.95 3.45
C GLY A 63 -0.86 1.14 3.74
N ASN A 64 -0.52 2.29 4.26
CA ASN A 64 0.86 2.63 4.59
C ASN A 64 1.27 2.14 5.99
N PHE A 65 2.43 1.52 6.09
CA PHE A 65 3.07 1.25 7.38
C PHE A 65 3.88 2.46 7.86
N VAL A 66 4.67 3.06 6.97
CA VAL A 66 5.45 4.28 7.21
C VAL A 66 5.28 5.20 6.01
N SER A 67 4.82 6.42 6.24
CA SER A 67 4.58 7.41 5.19
C SER A 67 4.54 8.82 5.76
N THR A 68 4.80 9.82 4.91
CA THR A 68 4.58 11.25 5.17
C THR A 68 3.45 11.82 4.32
N GLN A 69 2.61 10.98 3.75
CA GLN A 69 1.41 11.42 3.05
C GLN A 69 0.48 12.21 3.97
N GLN A 70 -0.46 12.96 3.39
CA GLN A 70 -1.09 14.09 4.09
C GLN A 70 -2.62 14.01 4.17
N LYS A 71 -3.19 12.82 3.90
CA LYS A 71 -4.63 12.58 4.10
C LYS A 71 -4.84 11.68 5.32
N LEU A 72 -6.02 11.76 5.92
CA LEU A 72 -6.38 10.93 7.06
C LEU A 72 -6.30 9.44 6.70
N GLU A 73 -6.83 9.07 5.55
CA GLU A 73 -6.88 7.70 5.04
C GLU A 73 -5.47 7.15 4.76
N GLU A 74 -4.55 7.99 4.29
CA GLU A 74 -3.17 7.63 3.98
C GLU A 74 -2.30 7.43 5.23
N LEU A 75 -2.71 8.00 6.36
CA LEU A 75 -2.05 7.81 7.66
C LEU A 75 -2.68 6.67 8.48
N LEU A 76 -3.75 6.07 7.97
CA LEU A 76 -4.40 4.92 8.58
C LEU A 76 -3.98 3.64 7.83
N GLY A 77 -3.15 2.85 8.45
CA GLY A 77 -2.68 1.58 7.93
C GLY A 77 -3.16 0.39 8.76
N GLY A 78 -2.68 -0.81 8.42
CA GLY A 78 -3.03 -2.02 9.12
C GLY A 78 -1.97 -3.11 9.07
N MET A 79 -2.06 -4.03 10.01
CA MET A 79 -1.32 -5.30 9.99
C MET A 79 -2.28 -6.46 9.85
N ALA A 80 -2.05 -7.31 8.84
CA ALA A 80 -2.77 -8.56 8.71
C ALA A 80 -2.38 -9.52 9.83
N LYS A 81 -3.37 -10.09 10.51
CA LYS A 81 -3.18 -11.09 11.56
C LYS A 81 -4.07 -12.28 11.29
N PHE A 82 -3.50 -13.46 11.31
CA PHE A 82 -4.23 -14.72 11.09
C PHE A 82 -3.44 -15.89 11.66
N THR A 83 -4.13 -17.02 11.88
CA THR A 83 -3.52 -18.28 12.28
C THR A 83 -3.52 -19.25 11.11
N ILE A 84 -2.39 -19.90 10.85
CA ILE A 84 -2.28 -20.96 9.86
C ILE A 84 -2.35 -22.31 10.58
N GLN A 85 -3.38 -23.07 10.29
CA GLN A 85 -3.50 -24.45 10.76
C GLN A 85 -3.13 -25.43 9.65
N LYS A 86 -2.10 -26.24 9.89
CA LYS A 86 -1.69 -27.31 9.00
C LYS A 86 -2.10 -28.65 9.61
N THR A 87 -2.93 -29.41 8.91
CA THR A 87 -3.33 -30.76 9.31
C THR A 87 -2.75 -31.78 8.33
N VAL A 88 -2.15 -32.86 8.87
CA VAL A 88 -1.65 -33.99 8.07
C VAL A 88 -2.39 -35.24 8.53
N GLN A 89 -3.20 -35.84 7.64
CA GLN A 89 -3.96 -37.03 7.92
C GLN A 89 -3.88 -37.98 6.70
N ASP A 90 -3.53 -39.22 6.93
CA ASP A 90 -3.42 -40.27 5.90
C ASP A 90 -2.52 -39.84 4.71
N GLY A 91 -1.43 -39.12 5.01
CA GLY A 91 -0.49 -38.61 3.99
C GLY A 91 -0.99 -37.41 3.20
N LYS A 92 -2.18 -36.91 3.48
CA LYS A 92 -2.73 -35.68 2.89
C LYS A 92 -2.50 -34.49 3.81
N THR A 93 -2.13 -33.36 3.22
CA THR A 93 -1.97 -32.09 3.93
C THR A 93 -3.11 -31.17 3.58
N SER A 94 -3.71 -30.56 4.59
CA SER A 94 -4.64 -29.44 4.43
C SER A 94 -4.12 -28.21 5.19
N ILE A 95 -4.40 -27.03 4.65
CA ILE A 95 -4.09 -25.73 5.24
C ILE A 95 -5.41 -24.99 5.44
N GLU A 96 -5.59 -24.44 6.61
CA GLU A 96 -6.74 -23.60 6.95
C GLU A 96 -6.24 -22.28 7.55
N ILE A 97 -6.84 -21.17 7.14
CA ILE A 97 -6.55 -19.83 7.67
C ILE A 97 -7.64 -19.46 8.66
N LEU A 98 -7.25 -19.34 9.92
CA LEU A 98 -8.17 -19.08 11.03
C LEU A 98 -8.06 -17.63 11.49
N THR A 99 -9.18 -17.08 11.95
CA THR A 99 -9.28 -15.77 12.61
C THR A 99 -8.54 -14.62 11.88
N PRO A 100 -8.77 -14.44 10.55
CA PRO A 100 -8.16 -13.31 9.87
C PRO A 100 -8.75 -12.00 10.41
N THR A 101 -7.87 -11.02 10.65
CA THR A 101 -8.24 -9.68 11.11
C THR A 101 -7.18 -8.68 10.67
N VAL A 102 -7.53 -7.39 10.69
CA VAL A 102 -6.61 -6.28 10.50
C VAL A 102 -6.48 -5.52 11.82
N GLU A 103 -5.26 -5.42 12.33
CA GLU A 103 -4.93 -4.57 13.48
C GLU A 103 -4.60 -3.16 12.95
N PRO A 104 -5.38 -2.14 13.28
CA PRO A 104 -5.19 -0.80 12.71
C PRO A 104 -3.94 -0.11 13.26
N LEU A 105 -3.25 0.59 12.36
CA LEU A 105 -2.08 1.41 12.62
C LEU A 105 -2.37 2.86 12.27
N VAL A 106 -1.68 3.77 12.96
CA VAL A 106 -1.67 5.20 12.65
C VAL A 106 -0.23 5.64 12.46
N MET A 107 0.06 6.23 11.30
CA MET A 107 1.35 6.87 11.09
C MET A 107 1.40 8.20 11.82
N HIS A 108 2.35 8.33 12.74
CA HIS A 108 2.60 9.55 13.48
C HIS A 108 3.91 10.19 13.03
N TYR A 109 3.90 11.48 12.81
CA TYR A 109 5.11 12.28 12.67
C TYR A 109 4.94 13.63 13.34
N ASN A 110 5.96 14.03 14.10
CA ASN A 110 6.06 15.32 14.77
C ASN A 110 7.53 15.77 14.68
N SER A 111 7.81 16.63 13.71
CA SER A 111 9.17 17.11 13.46
C SER A 111 9.76 17.90 14.63
N ASP A 112 8.94 18.62 15.39
CA ASP A 112 9.39 19.42 16.52
C ASP A 112 9.84 18.54 17.71
N ALA A 113 9.18 17.39 17.87
CA ALA A 113 9.55 16.40 18.88
C ALA A 113 10.56 15.35 18.36
N GLY A 114 10.84 15.32 17.07
CA GLY A 114 11.69 14.29 16.45
C GLY A 114 11.03 12.90 16.41
N GLU A 115 9.70 12.83 16.42
CA GLU A 115 8.92 11.60 16.42
C GLU A 115 8.50 11.24 15.01
N PHE A 116 8.73 9.97 14.63
CA PHE A 116 8.36 9.45 13.32
C PHE A 116 8.21 7.93 13.39
N GLY A 117 6.99 7.43 13.19
CA GLY A 117 6.73 5.99 13.18
C GLY A 117 5.27 5.62 13.34
N PRO A 118 4.93 4.34 13.09
CA PRO A 118 3.59 3.83 13.27
C PRO A 118 3.29 3.56 14.75
N TYR A 119 2.06 3.82 15.14
CA TYR A 119 1.47 3.45 16.41
C TYR A 119 0.32 2.49 16.19
N MET A 120 0.08 1.56 17.10
CA MET A 120 -1.19 0.86 17.14
C MET A 120 -2.32 1.86 17.39
N LEU A 121 -3.43 1.79 16.66
CA LEU A 121 -4.57 2.68 16.89
C LEU A 121 -5.14 2.52 18.32
N SER A 122 -4.99 1.34 18.94
CA SER A 122 -5.36 1.08 20.34
C SER A 122 -4.58 1.92 21.34
N ASP A 123 -3.33 2.24 21.01
CA ASP A 123 -2.39 2.97 21.87
C ASP A 123 -2.28 4.44 21.48
N TYR A 124 -2.91 4.82 20.34
CA TYR A 124 -2.91 6.19 19.86
C TYR A 124 -3.90 7.06 20.64
N THR A 125 -3.47 8.22 21.06
CA THR A 125 -4.27 9.12 21.90
C THR A 125 -4.72 10.38 21.14
N GLU A 126 -5.72 11.07 21.68
CA GLU A 126 -6.14 12.37 21.10
C GLU A 126 -5.01 13.41 21.24
N GLU A 127 -4.18 13.31 22.27
CA GLU A 127 -3.02 14.17 22.43
C GLU A 127 -2.01 13.96 21.28
N LEU A 128 -1.66 12.69 20.98
CA LEU A 128 -0.82 12.36 19.83
C LEU A 128 -1.44 12.82 18.51
N ALA A 129 -2.76 12.61 18.32
CA ALA A 129 -3.45 13.06 17.12
C ALA A 129 -3.33 14.58 16.94
N SER A 130 -3.48 15.35 18.00
CA SER A 130 -3.36 16.82 17.97
C SER A 130 -1.94 17.32 17.64
N GLN A 131 -0.92 16.51 17.94
CA GLN A 131 0.50 16.82 17.72
C GLN A 131 1.02 16.26 16.38
N ASN A 132 0.22 15.47 15.66
CA ASN A 132 0.62 14.93 14.38
C ASN A 132 0.82 16.05 13.35
N GLY A 133 1.93 16.02 12.64
CA GLY A 133 2.29 17.03 11.63
C GLY A 133 1.29 17.20 10.52
N VAL A 134 0.43 16.19 10.26
CA VAL A 134 -0.64 16.25 9.27
C VAL A 134 -1.67 17.35 9.58
N GLN A 135 -1.81 17.76 10.84
CA GLN A 135 -2.74 18.82 11.24
C GLN A 135 -2.53 20.13 10.46
N SER A 136 -1.29 20.40 10.02
CA SER A 136 -0.96 21.58 9.22
C SER A 136 -1.45 21.51 7.77
N TYR A 137 -1.80 20.33 7.28
CA TYR A 137 -2.20 20.08 5.88
C TYR A 137 -3.72 19.91 5.72
N ILE A 138 -4.38 19.18 6.61
CA ILE A 138 -5.79 18.81 6.45
C ILE A 138 -6.76 19.62 7.28
N GLY A 139 -6.25 20.53 8.10
CA GLY A 139 -7.05 21.41 8.91
C GLY A 139 -7.44 20.85 10.28
N SER A 140 -7.77 21.78 11.18
CA SER A 140 -8.11 21.45 12.56
C SER A 140 -9.39 20.61 12.67
N GLY A 141 -9.37 19.57 13.50
CA GLY A 141 -10.52 18.72 13.80
C GLY A 141 -10.81 17.62 12.77
N VAL A 142 -10.00 17.51 11.70
CA VAL A 142 -10.12 16.41 10.74
C VAL A 142 -9.35 15.18 11.22
N PHE A 143 -8.09 15.34 11.60
CA PHE A 143 -7.26 14.24 12.13
C PHE A 143 -7.44 14.13 13.64
N THR A 144 -8.42 13.34 14.04
CA THR A 144 -8.75 13.05 15.44
C THR A 144 -8.82 11.55 15.67
N LEU A 145 -8.63 11.11 16.90
CA LEU A 145 -8.74 9.70 17.26
C LEU A 145 -10.11 9.10 16.91
N ASP A 146 -11.16 9.89 17.08
CA ASP A 146 -12.53 9.46 16.75
C ASP A 146 -12.72 9.27 15.24
N ASN A 147 -12.24 10.22 14.42
CA ASN A 147 -12.32 10.12 12.97
C ASN A 147 -11.48 8.96 12.42
N LEU A 148 -10.31 8.70 13.00
CA LEU A 148 -9.48 7.53 12.64
C LEU A 148 -10.23 6.22 12.90
N LYS A 149 -10.80 6.06 14.09
CA LYS A 149 -11.62 4.89 14.45
C LYS A 149 -12.84 4.73 13.55
N LYS A 150 -13.52 5.83 13.29
CA LYS A 150 -14.69 5.85 12.41
C LYS A 150 -14.32 5.42 11.00
N LYS A 151 -13.24 5.97 10.42
CA LYS A 151 -12.77 5.63 9.08
C LYS A 151 -12.35 4.17 8.99
N PHE A 152 -11.61 3.64 9.98
CA PHE A 152 -11.25 2.23 10.03
C PHE A 152 -12.49 1.33 10.01
N ASN A 153 -13.48 1.61 10.87
CA ASN A 153 -14.71 0.82 10.92
C ASN A 153 -15.53 0.92 9.64
N GLU A 154 -15.57 2.10 9.04
CA GLU A 154 -16.22 2.32 7.74
C GLU A 154 -15.62 1.41 6.68
N ILE A 155 -14.30 1.45 6.48
CA ILE A 155 -13.61 0.65 5.47
C ILE A 155 -13.76 -0.86 5.77
N MET A 156 -13.53 -1.29 7.00
CA MET A 156 -13.61 -2.71 7.35
C MET A 156 -15.03 -3.29 7.29
N SER A 157 -16.05 -2.45 7.30
CA SER A 157 -17.46 -2.88 7.13
C SER A 157 -17.94 -2.94 5.68
N MET A 158 -17.12 -2.48 4.72
CA MET A 158 -17.47 -2.53 3.30
C MET A 158 -17.50 -3.98 2.79
N ASN A 159 -18.54 -4.33 2.04
CA ASN A 159 -18.63 -5.64 1.42
C ASN A 159 -17.99 -5.62 0.02
N VAL A 160 -17.04 -6.52 -0.19
CA VAL A 160 -16.45 -6.74 -1.50
C VAL A 160 -17.22 -7.85 -2.21
N THR A 161 -17.90 -7.50 -3.30
CA THR A 161 -18.51 -8.51 -4.18
C THR A 161 -17.41 -9.15 -5.01
N PRO A 162 -17.28 -10.49 -5.01
CA PRO A 162 -16.31 -11.17 -5.88
C PRO A 162 -16.54 -10.80 -7.34
N SER A 163 -15.47 -10.76 -8.13
CA SER A 163 -15.60 -10.54 -9.56
C SER A 163 -16.39 -11.67 -10.20
N THR A 164 -17.36 -11.30 -11.04
CA THR A 164 -18.08 -12.23 -11.93
C THR A 164 -17.60 -12.14 -13.37
N GLY A 165 -16.56 -11.32 -13.59
CA GLY A 165 -16.08 -10.95 -14.92
C GLY A 165 -14.99 -11.87 -15.46
N THR A 166 -14.48 -11.49 -16.59
CA THR A 166 -13.53 -12.19 -17.49
C THR A 166 -12.54 -13.08 -16.76
N ASN A 167 -12.46 -14.32 -17.17
CA ASN A 167 -11.51 -15.31 -16.68
C ASN A 167 -10.09 -14.81 -17.01
N LEU A 168 -9.29 -14.42 -16.01
CA LEU A 168 -7.86 -14.11 -16.21
C LEU A 168 -7.07 -15.29 -16.83
N LEU A 169 -7.67 -16.50 -16.83
CA LEU A 169 -7.13 -17.68 -17.52
C LEU A 169 -7.02 -17.49 -19.04
N ASP A 170 -7.74 -16.53 -19.62
CA ASP A 170 -7.64 -16.19 -21.03
C ASP A 170 -6.59 -15.11 -21.32
N VAL A 171 -5.82 -14.72 -20.29
CA VAL A 171 -4.76 -13.72 -20.40
C VAL A 171 -3.40 -14.39 -20.26
N THR A 172 -2.50 -14.10 -21.17
CA THR A 172 -1.08 -14.49 -21.08
C THR A 172 -0.22 -13.25 -20.84
N ILE A 173 0.96 -13.45 -20.27
CA ILE A 173 1.93 -12.36 -20.08
C ILE A 173 2.98 -12.49 -21.18
N ASP A 174 3.20 -11.43 -21.94
CA ASP A 174 4.25 -11.36 -22.96
C ASP A 174 5.65 -11.12 -22.37
N THR A 175 6.67 -11.04 -23.23
CA THR A 175 8.06 -10.81 -22.80
C THR A 175 8.30 -9.41 -22.23
N ASP A 176 7.41 -8.47 -22.47
CA ASP A 176 7.48 -7.09 -21.98
C ASP A 176 6.60 -6.88 -20.73
N LEU A 177 6.09 -8.00 -20.16
CA LEU A 177 5.22 -8.06 -18.99
C LEU A 177 3.82 -7.45 -19.20
N ASN A 178 3.37 -7.28 -20.45
CA ASN A 178 2.00 -6.89 -20.75
C ASN A 178 1.06 -8.09 -20.63
N MET A 179 -0.13 -7.89 -20.11
CA MET A 179 -1.21 -8.87 -20.15
C MET A 179 -1.79 -8.89 -21.58
N ILE A 180 -1.88 -10.08 -22.14
CA ILE A 180 -2.40 -10.30 -23.51
C ILE A 180 -3.68 -11.14 -23.40
N ASP A 181 -4.77 -10.66 -23.98
CA ASP A 181 -6.04 -11.40 -24.04
C ASP A 181 -5.96 -12.61 -25.00
N ALA A 182 -6.98 -13.47 -24.98
CA ALA A 182 -7.07 -14.63 -25.87
C ALA A 182 -7.04 -14.28 -27.37
N SER A 183 -7.24 -13.02 -27.74
CA SER A 183 -7.19 -12.48 -29.10
C SER A 183 -5.82 -11.90 -29.46
N GLY A 184 -4.88 -11.86 -28.51
CA GLY A 184 -3.54 -11.34 -28.69
C GLY A 184 -3.42 -9.81 -28.51
N ASN A 185 -4.41 -9.15 -27.94
CA ASN A 185 -4.35 -7.72 -27.64
C ASN A 185 -3.79 -7.49 -26.25
N VAL A 186 -3.03 -6.41 -26.06
CA VAL A 186 -2.66 -5.94 -24.73
C VAL A 186 -3.92 -5.54 -23.98
N VAL A 187 -4.13 -6.14 -22.82
CA VAL A 187 -5.18 -5.74 -21.89
C VAL A 187 -4.68 -4.50 -21.17
N GLU A 188 -5.12 -3.34 -21.62
CA GLU A 188 -4.85 -2.10 -20.89
C GLU A 188 -5.66 -2.14 -19.59
N ASP A 189 -4.97 -1.91 -18.47
CA ASP A 189 -5.64 -1.62 -17.21
C ASP A 189 -6.30 -0.23 -17.34
N THR A 190 -7.58 -0.25 -17.76
CA THR A 190 -8.35 1.00 -17.98
C THR A 190 -8.65 1.72 -16.68
N ASP A 191 -8.44 1.07 -15.54
CA ASP A 191 -8.67 1.63 -14.22
C ASP A 191 -7.35 2.14 -13.57
N SER A 192 -6.17 1.76 -14.10
CA SER A 192 -4.93 2.35 -13.67
C SER A 192 -4.86 3.80 -14.15
N ILE A 193 -4.88 4.71 -13.22
CA ILE A 193 -4.55 6.10 -13.49
C ILE A 193 -3.03 6.14 -13.69
N THR A 194 -2.57 6.25 -14.94
CA THR A 194 -1.15 6.49 -15.20
C THR A 194 -0.74 7.78 -14.49
N ALA A 195 0.51 7.86 -14.04
CA ALA A 195 1.04 9.08 -13.41
C ALA A 195 0.75 10.32 -14.30
N GLU A 196 0.87 10.17 -15.62
CA GLU A 196 0.58 11.22 -16.60
C GLU A 196 -0.89 11.69 -16.52
N LYS A 197 -1.84 10.76 -16.46
CA LYS A 197 -3.27 11.08 -16.34
C LYS A 197 -3.59 11.72 -15.00
N TYR A 198 -3.04 11.16 -13.91
CA TYR A 198 -3.23 11.70 -12.56
C TYR A 198 -2.73 13.14 -12.43
N TYR A 199 -1.56 13.42 -12.98
CA TYR A 199 -0.99 14.77 -12.94
C TYR A 199 -1.66 15.72 -13.96
N ALA A 200 -2.08 15.21 -15.13
CA ALA A 200 -2.83 15.99 -16.12
C ALA A 200 -4.19 16.45 -15.57
N ASP A 201 -4.91 15.59 -14.87
CA ASP A 201 -6.19 15.94 -14.21
C ASP A 201 -6.00 17.02 -13.12
N LYS A 202 -4.80 17.14 -12.56
CA LYS A 202 -4.42 18.21 -11.62
C LYS A 202 -3.79 19.43 -12.31
N GLY A 203 -3.72 19.45 -13.64
CA GLY A 203 -3.12 20.54 -14.41
C GLY A 203 -1.60 20.61 -14.31
N ILE A 204 -0.94 19.51 -13.93
CA ILE A 204 0.51 19.38 -13.79
C ILE A 204 1.04 18.61 -15.00
N ASP A 205 1.88 19.27 -15.82
CA ASP A 205 2.55 18.64 -16.96
C ASP A 205 3.88 18.03 -16.51
N ILE A 206 3.90 16.71 -16.30
CA ILE A 206 5.11 15.97 -15.92
C ILE A 206 6.00 15.61 -17.13
N THR A 207 5.53 15.87 -18.36
CA THR A 207 6.30 15.61 -19.59
C THR A 207 7.21 16.78 -19.96
N SER A 208 7.07 17.92 -19.29
CA SER A 208 7.90 19.10 -19.53
C SER A 208 9.35 18.89 -19.06
N GLU A 209 10.32 19.38 -19.82
CA GLU A 209 11.75 19.29 -19.49
C GLU A 209 12.11 19.86 -18.11
N SER A 210 11.29 20.74 -17.56
CA SER A 210 11.48 21.31 -16.21
C SER A 210 11.25 20.29 -15.08
N PHE A 211 10.49 19.21 -15.32
CA PHE A 211 10.27 18.16 -14.32
C PHE A 211 11.44 17.17 -14.26
N ASN A 212 12.14 16.96 -15.38
CA ASN A 212 13.31 16.06 -15.47
C ASN A 212 14.61 16.65 -14.93
N THR A 213 14.67 17.96 -14.66
CA THR A 213 15.90 18.62 -14.16
C THR A 213 15.98 18.74 -12.65
N ALA A 214 14.91 18.45 -11.92
CA ALA A 214 14.87 18.57 -10.45
C ALA A 214 15.50 17.38 -9.71
N ASP A 215 15.67 16.23 -10.36
CA ASP A 215 16.10 14.98 -9.69
C ASP A 215 17.58 14.64 -9.86
N ASN A 216 18.38 15.49 -10.54
CA ASN A 216 19.80 15.23 -10.81
C ASN A 216 20.78 16.16 -10.07
N SER A 217 20.33 16.96 -9.09
CA SER A 217 21.22 17.90 -8.38
C SER A 217 21.54 17.55 -6.92
N SER A 218 21.29 16.31 -6.48
CA SER A 218 21.69 15.87 -5.14
C SER A 218 22.64 14.67 -5.23
N GLY A 219 23.94 14.93 -5.45
CA GLY A 219 24.89 13.84 -5.35
C GLY A 219 26.28 14.10 -5.95
N SER A 220 26.98 15.10 -5.49
CA SER A 220 28.45 15.06 -5.47
C SER A 220 29.00 16.16 -4.53
N ALA A 221 29.15 15.81 -3.27
CA ALA A 221 30.07 16.51 -2.38
C ALA A 221 31.43 15.85 -2.56
N GLU A 222 32.23 16.36 -3.48
CA GLU A 222 33.66 16.07 -3.51
C GLU A 222 34.32 16.77 -2.34
N GLY A 223 34.92 15.96 -1.47
CA GLY A 223 35.82 16.44 -0.43
C GLY A 223 37.10 16.99 -1.04
N SER A 224 37.31 18.28 -0.95
CA SER A 224 38.64 18.88 -1.15
C SER A 224 39.38 18.85 0.19
N SER A 225 40.34 17.97 0.27
CA SER A 225 41.42 18.06 1.25
C SER A 225 42.36 19.18 0.83
N ASP A 226 42.36 20.31 1.53
CA ASP A 226 43.47 21.27 1.50
C ASP A 226 44.42 21.00 2.67
N ASP A 227 45.53 20.40 2.28
CA ASP A 227 46.76 20.32 3.03
C ASP A 227 47.48 21.66 2.83
N SER A 228 47.63 22.44 3.88
CA SER A 228 48.62 23.54 3.92
C SER A 228 49.35 23.53 5.25
N SER A 229 50.47 22.85 5.20
CA SER A 229 51.62 23.15 6.05
C SER A 229 51.95 24.64 5.98
N ASP A 230 52.03 25.31 7.11
CA ASP A 230 52.90 26.48 7.25
C ASP A 230 53.66 26.43 8.56
N ASP A 231 54.94 26.58 8.34
CA ASP A 231 56.06 26.56 9.25
C ASP A 231 56.27 27.99 9.74
N GLY A 232 56.78 28.16 10.93
CA GLY A 232 57.46 29.41 11.19
C GLY A 232 57.34 30.06 12.54
N SER A 233 58.25 29.68 13.41
CA SER A 233 59.10 30.57 14.24
C SER A 233 58.46 31.69 15.09
N ASP A 234 58.57 31.57 16.35
CA ASP A 234 59.59 32.27 17.22
C ASP A 234 59.16 33.62 17.83
N ASP A 235 59.55 33.75 19.11
CA ASP A 235 59.77 34.95 19.93
C ASP A 235 58.56 35.55 20.74
N GLY A 236 58.79 35.49 22.07
CA GLY A 236 58.23 36.40 23.06
C GLY A 236 57.79 35.77 24.35
#